data_52f61d5400ba2b15e36ab2e8f72cb048
#
_entry.id   52f61d5400ba2b15e36ab2e8f72cb048
#
_cell.length_a   1.000
_cell.length_b   1.000
_cell.length_c   1.000
_cell.angle_alpha   90.00
_cell.angle_beta   90.00
_cell.angle_gamma   90.00
#
_symmetry.space_group_name_H-M   'P 1'
#
loop_
_entity.id
_entity.type
_entity.pdbx_description
1 polymer ?
#
loop_
_entity_poly.entity_id
_entity_poly.type
_entity_poly.pdbx_seq_one_letter_code
_entity_poly.pdbx_strand_id
1 'polypeptide(L)'
;GIPYYNGNISSMVWKSGEDDIMRGYHFTYDNLNRLTNAVYGEGSVLVQNQNRFNEQVTGYDKMSNILGIKRSGQTSSTGYGLIDDLAMSYNGNQLKSVSDRATNSVYGNGFDFKDGVNKEAEYEYDENGNMTKDLNKKILNIQYNCLNLPSRIEFENGHVISYLYDADGIKLRTTHIIGSDTTVTDYCGNVIYENGIPVKLLTEAGYVTLADSKYHYFVQDHLGNNRVVVDQSGNVEEVNHYYYFPISMPGFQ
;
A
#
# COMPACT_ATOMS: atom_id res chain seq x y z
N GLY A 1 14.01 22.62 -4.25
CA GLY A 1 13.67 21.93 -5.52
C GLY A 1 13.51 22.93 -6.65
N ILE A 2 13.62 22.48 -7.89
CA ILE A 2 13.32 23.32 -9.07
C ILE A 2 11.80 23.39 -9.16
N PRO A 3 11.19 24.61 -9.18
CA PRO A 3 9.75 24.73 -9.26
C PRO A 3 9.23 24.28 -10.65
N TYR A 4 8.10 23.58 -10.66
CA TYR A 4 7.33 23.27 -11.88
C TYR A 4 6.16 24.23 -11.98
N TYR A 5 5.87 24.71 -13.21
CA TYR A 5 4.78 25.67 -13.49
C TYR A 5 3.60 25.04 -14.23
N ASN A 6 3.63 23.71 -14.37
CA ASN A 6 2.62 22.90 -15.09
C ASN A 6 1.68 22.13 -14.15
N GLY A 7 1.72 22.42 -12.84
CA GLY A 7 0.92 21.75 -11.82
C GLY A 7 1.61 20.54 -11.17
N ASN A 8 2.76 20.10 -11.68
CA ASN A 8 3.51 19.01 -11.05
C ASN A 8 4.11 19.44 -9.71
N ILE A 9 4.05 18.56 -8.72
CA ILE A 9 4.64 18.79 -7.39
C ILE A 9 6.16 18.62 -7.50
N SER A 10 6.93 19.65 -7.16
CA SER A 10 8.39 19.59 -7.20
C SER A 10 9.01 18.94 -5.97
N SER A 11 8.38 19.11 -4.81
CA SER A 11 8.84 18.53 -3.54
C SER A 11 7.70 18.45 -2.54
N MET A 12 7.81 17.50 -1.62
CA MET A 12 6.94 17.35 -0.47
C MET A 12 7.81 17.22 0.78
N VAL A 13 7.44 17.89 1.86
CA VAL A 13 8.15 17.84 3.15
C VAL A 13 7.16 17.54 4.26
N TRP A 14 7.59 16.75 5.21
CA TRP A 14 6.79 16.45 6.40
C TRP A 14 7.69 16.26 7.63
N LYS A 15 7.06 16.35 8.78
CA LYS A 15 7.63 16.08 10.07
C LYS A 15 6.60 15.28 10.84
N SER A 16 6.97 14.12 11.35
CA SER A 16 6.07 13.24 12.09
C SER A 16 6.87 12.40 13.09
N GLY A 17 6.20 12.01 14.17
CA GLY A 17 6.80 11.25 15.24
C GLY A 17 7.47 12.12 16.30
N GLU A 18 8.20 11.46 17.20
CA GLU A 18 8.86 12.10 18.35
C GLU A 18 10.17 12.81 17.97
N ASP A 19 10.75 12.44 16.83
CA ASP A 19 11.97 13.09 16.36
C ASP A 19 11.65 14.38 15.61
N ASP A 20 12.55 15.35 15.76
CA ASP A 20 12.43 16.67 15.15
C ASP A 20 12.95 16.71 13.71
N ILE A 21 13.03 15.56 13.03
CA ILE A 21 13.63 15.42 11.71
C ILE A 21 12.61 15.79 10.63
N MET A 22 12.96 16.79 9.85
CA MET A 22 12.25 17.11 8.61
C MET A 22 12.64 16.11 7.52
N ARG A 23 11.66 15.47 6.93
CA ARG A 23 11.81 14.48 5.85
C ARG A 23 11.08 14.96 4.60
N GLY A 24 11.47 14.46 3.45
CA GLY A 24 10.77 14.81 2.23
C GLY A 24 11.29 14.11 0.99
N TYR A 25 10.61 14.44 -0.11
CA TYR A 25 10.96 14.00 -1.45
C TYR A 25 11.14 15.19 -2.38
N HIS A 26 12.11 15.06 -3.27
CA HIS A 26 12.20 15.83 -4.52
C HIS A 26 11.74 14.96 -5.69
N PHE A 27 10.89 15.51 -6.56
CA PHE A 27 10.30 14.80 -7.69
C PHE A 27 10.87 15.27 -9.01
N THR A 28 11.04 14.33 -9.94
CA THR A 28 11.33 14.60 -11.34
C THR A 28 10.35 13.86 -12.25
N TYR A 29 10.09 14.45 -13.41
CA TYR A 29 9.11 13.97 -14.36
C TYR A 29 9.73 13.89 -15.76
N ASP A 30 9.16 13.05 -16.61
CA ASP A 30 9.46 13.02 -18.02
C ASP A 30 8.70 14.12 -18.81
N ASN A 31 8.91 14.16 -20.11
CA ASN A 31 8.27 15.15 -20.99
C ASN A 31 6.74 14.96 -21.14
N LEU A 32 6.20 13.84 -20.69
CA LEU A 32 4.76 13.56 -20.62
C LEU A 32 4.18 13.79 -19.22
N ASN A 33 4.94 14.46 -18.33
CA ASN A 33 4.56 14.73 -16.94
C ASN A 33 4.37 13.45 -16.08
N ARG A 34 5.00 12.34 -16.46
CA ARG A 34 4.98 11.11 -15.66
C ARG A 34 6.16 11.12 -14.71
N LEU A 35 5.94 10.70 -13.47
CA LEU A 35 6.96 10.68 -12.44
C LEU A 35 8.10 9.71 -12.81
N THR A 36 9.34 10.17 -12.74
CA THR A 36 10.52 9.34 -12.99
C THR A 36 11.32 9.07 -11.74
N ASN A 37 11.40 10.04 -10.81
CA ASN A 37 12.11 9.84 -9.55
C ASN A 37 11.39 10.56 -8.41
N ALA A 38 11.41 9.93 -7.24
CA ALA A 38 11.15 10.50 -5.95
C ALA A 38 12.41 10.29 -5.08
N VAL A 39 13.22 11.34 -4.94
CA VAL A 39 14.49 11.29 -4.22
C VAL A 39 14.24 11.73 -2.79
N TYR A 40 14.42 10.79 -1.85
CA TYR A 40 14.30 11.05 -0.42
C TYR A 40 15.45 11.89 0.12
N GLY A 41 15.16 12.71 1.12
CA GLY A 41 16.16 13.44 1.87
C GLY A 41 15.63 13.91 3.22
N GLU A 42 16.55 14.31 4.10
CA GLU A 42 16.27 14.82 5.43
C GLU A 42 16.88 16.23 5.60
N GLY A 43 16.40 16.94 6.63
CA GLY A 43 16.80 18.32 6.92
C GLY A 43 16.00 19.35 6.12
N SER A 44 16.20 20.64 6.42
CA SER A 44 15.41 21.75 5.86
C SER A 44 15.52 21.90 4.34
N VAL A 45 16.59 21.39 3.74
CA VAL A 45 16.85 21.41 2.29
C VAL A 45 16.94 20.02 1.67
N LEU A 46 16.58 18.99 2.42
CA LEU A 46 16.52 17.58 1.98
C LEU A 46 17.82 17.03 1.36
N VAL A 47 18.97 17.42 1.92
CA VAL A 47 20.30 16.99 1.43
C VAL A 47 20.99 15.97 2.33
N GLN A 48 20.43 15.69 3.52
CA GLN A 48 20.95 14.68 4.44
C GLN A 48 20.29 13.33 4.17
N ASN A 49 20.99 12.25 4.47
CA ASN A 49 20.46 10.89 4.40
C ASN A 49 19.73 10.56 3.10
N GLN A 50 20.20 11.15 1.99
CA GLN A 50 19.68 10.86 0.67
C GLN A 50 19.83 9.38 0.32
N ASN A 51 18.98 8.90 -0.59
CA ASN A 51 18.97 7.52 -1.08
C ASN A 51 18.49 6.45 -0.08
N ARG A 52 18.03 6.82 1.12
CA ARG A 52 17.50 5.85 2.08
C ARG A 52 16.18 5.23 1.62
N PHE A 53 15.30 6.04 1.02
CA PHE A 53 13.95 5.63 0.62
C PHE A 53 13.56 6.17 -0.76
N ASN A 54 14.49 6.11 -1.70
CA ASN A 54 14.24 6.56 -3.07
C ASN A 54 13.29 5.61 -3.79
N GLU A 55 12.52 6.20 -4.70
CA GLU A 55 11.76 5.48 -5.71
C GLU A 55 12.11 6.01 -7.10
N GLN A 56 12.30 5.11 -8.05
CA GLN A 56 12.60 5.43 -9.44
C GLN A 56 11.76 4.57 -10.37
N VAL A 57 11.05 5.19 -11.30
CA VAL A 57 10.49 4.48 -12.45
C VAL A 57 11.54 4.43 -13.54
N THR A 58 11.97 3.22 -13.91
CA THR A 58 13.06 3.02 -14.87
C THR A 58 12.59 3.09 -16.31
N GLY A 59 11.29 3.04 -16.57
CA GLY A 59 10.73 3.20 -17.90
C GLY A 59 9.20 3.09 -17.91
N TYR A 60 8.66 3.63 -19.00
CA TYR A 60 7.25 3.52 -19.36
C TYR A 60 7.13 3.02 -20.80
N ASP A 61 6.08 2.26 -21.08
CA ASP A 61 5.74 1.95 -22.46
C ASP A 61 4.94 3.09 -23.13
N LYS A 62 4.50 2.88 -24.38
CA LYS A 62 3.72 3.85 -25.13
C LYS A 62 2.31 4.08 -24.58
N MET A 63 1.79 3.14 -23.81
CA MET A 63 0.49 3.22 -23.12
C MET A 63 0.60 3.82 -21.72
N SER A 64 1.81 4.20 -21.31
CA SER A 64 2.17 4.68 -19.98
C SER A 64 2.14 3.61 -18.88
N ASN A 65 2.18 2.33 -19.24
CA ASN A 65 2.42 1.28 -18.27
C ASN A 65 3.86 1.37 -17.73
N ILE A 66 4.04 1.17 -16.44
CA ILE A 66 5.34 1.20 -15.79
C ILE A 66 6.10 -0.09 -16.13
N LEU A 67 7.26 0.01 -16.76
CA LEU A 67 8.08 -1.14 -17.15
C LEU A 67 9.05 -1.58 -16.05
N GLY A 68 9.34 -0.73 -15.09
CA GLY A 68 10.16 -1.10 -13.96
C GLY A 68 10.22 -0.03 -12.88
N ILE A 69 10.46 -0.48 -11.66
CA ILE A 69 10.58 0.36 -10.47
C ILE A 69 11.78 -0.10 -9.66
N LYS A 70 12.58 0.86 -9.20
CA LYS A 70 13.59 0.64 -8.17
C LYS A 70 13.18 1.34 -6.89
N ARG A 71 13.28 0.63 -5.76
CA ARG A 71 13.08 1.22 -4.43
C ARG A 71 14.25 0.93 -3.51
N SER A 72 14.67 1.96 -2.80
CA SER A 72 15.60 1.83 -1.69
C SER A 72 14.83 1.78 -0.38
N GLY A 73 15.34 1.05 0.59
CA GLY A 73 14.74 0.93 1.92
C GLY A 73 15.76 0.51 2.95
N GLN A 74 15.33 0.38 4.18
CA GLN A 74 16.18 -0.10 5.27
C GLN A 74 16.43 -1.61 5.11
N THR A 75 17.70 -2.03 5.15
CA THR A 75 18.14 -3.43 4.98
C THR A 75 18.75 -4.02 6.26
N SER A 76 19.04 -3.18 7.25
CA SER A 76 19.49 -3.58 8.59
C SER A 76 19.18 -2.46 9.59
N SER A 77 19.50 -2.63 10.86
CA SER A 77 19.29 -1.61 11.90
C SER A 77 19.92 -0.25 11.56
N THR A 78 20.97 -0.21 10.75
CA THR A 78 21.67 1.02 10.33
C THR A 78 21.91 1.12 8.83
N GLY A 79 21.64 0.05 8.08
CA GLY A 79 21.92 -0.07 6.64
C GLY A 79 20.71 0.24 5.78
N TYR A 80 20.96 0.83 4.61
CA TYR A 80 19.99 1.13 3.59
C TYR A 80 20.50 0.64 2.23
N GLY A 81 19.61 0.21 1.37
CA GLY A 81 19.97 -0.31 0.06
C GLY A 81 18.77 -0.53 -0.84
N LEU A 82 19.04 -1.05 -2.04
CA LEU A 82 18.00 -1.41 -3.00
C LEU A 82 17.23 -2.63 -2.49
N ILE A 83 15.94 -2.46 -2.23
CA ILE A 83 15.03 -3.52 -1.75
C ILE A 83 14.13 -4.06 -2.85
N ASP A 84 13.92 -3.30 -3.94
CA ASP A 84 13.23 -3.73 -5.14
C ASP A 84 13.97 -3.23 -6.40
N ASP A 85 14.11 -4.09 -7.40
CA ASP A 85 14.53 -3.80 -8.78
C ASP A 85 13.59 -4.53 -9.73
N LEU A 86 12.35 -4.03 -9.79
CA LEU A 86 11.25 -4.67 -10.48
C LEU A 86 11.33 -4.44 -11.98
N ALA A 87 11.10 -5.51 -12.75
CA ALA A 87 10.81 -5.45 -14.16
C ALA A 87 9.41 -6.02 -14.43
N MET A 88 8.59 -5.27 -15.14
CA MET A 88 7.18 -5.57 -15.39
C MET A 88 6.94 -5.84 -16.87
N SER A 89 6.17 -6.88 -17.18
CA SER A 89 5.70 -7.19 -18.53
C SER A 89 4.18 -7.13 -18.60
N TYR A 90 3.66 -6.80 -19.77
CA TYR A 90 2.23 -6.57 -19.98
C TYR A 90 1.72 -7.30 -21.21
N ASN A 91 0.42 -7.61 -21.20
CA ASN A 91 -0.39 -7.93 -22.37
C ASN A 91 -1.41 -6.80 -22.56
N GLY A 92 -1.17 -5.89 -23.51
CA GLY A 92 -1.89 -4.62 -23.55
C GLY A 92 -1.64 -3.80 -22.27
N ASN A 93 -2.68 -3.52 -21.49
CA ASN A 93 -2.59 -2.83 -20.20
C ASN A 93 -2.71 -3.79 -18.99
N GLN A 94 -2.80 -5.09 -19.24
CA GLN A 94 -2.86 -6.10 -18.19
C GLN A 94 -1.46 -6.56 -17.81
N LEU A 95 -1.11 -6.46 -16.52
CA LEU A 95 0.16 -6.92 -16.00
C LEU A 95 0.27 -8.45 -16.19
N LYS A 96 1.34 -8.92 -16.81
CA LYS A 96 1.57 -10.32 -17.13
C LYS A 96 2.52 -11.00 -16.15
N SER A 97 3.63 -10.32 -15.83
CA SER A 97 4.61 -10.80 -14.86
C SER A 97 5.39 -9.65 -14.24
N VAL A 98 5.93 -9.87 -13.06
CA VAL A 98 6.86 -8.99 -12.35
C VAL A 98 8.04 -9.82 -11.90
N SER A 99 9.25 -9.40 -12.23
CA SER A 99 10.45 -10.00 -11.66
C SER A 99 11.21 -8.99 -10.81
N ASP A 100 11.72 -9.44 -9.67
CA ASP A 100 12.57 -8.64 -8.80
C ASP A 100 14.02 -9.14 -8.87
N ARG A 101 14.95 -8.22 -9.17
CA ARG A 101 16.38 -8.50 -9.22
C ARG A 101 17.13 -8.00 -7.99
N ALA A 102 16.43 -7.37 -7.04
CA ALA A 102 17.01 -6.98 -5.77
C ALA A 102 17.42 -8.21 -4.95
N THR A 103 18.56 -8.11 -4.26
CA THR A 103 19.09 -9.19 -3.42
C THR A 103 18.99 -8.88 -1.94
N ASN A 104 18.64 -7.65 -1.57
CA ASN A 104 18.45 -7.26 -0.19
C ASN A 104 17.00 -7.51 0.23
N SER A 105 16.82 -7.96 1.46
CA SER A 105 15.51 -7.99 2.10
C SER A 105 15.28 -6.72 2.90
N VAL A 106 14.03 -6.30 3.00
CA VAL A 106 13.64 -5.18 3.86
C VAL A 106 13.82 -5.56 5.34
N TYR A 107 14.24 -4.60 6.14
CA TYR A 107 14.43 -4.76 7.58
C TYR A 107 13.19 -4.32 8.36
N GLY A 108 12.86 -5.07 9.42
CA GLY A 108 11.75 -4.74 10.31
C GLY A 108 10.38 -4.84 9.64
N ASN A 109 9.52 -3.85 9.88
CA ASN A 109 8.15 -3.77 9.32
C ASN A 109 8.09 -3.08 7.97
N GLY A 110 9.24 -2.91 7.28
CA GLY A 110 9.26 -2.36 5.94
C GLY A 110 8.59 -3.30 4.94
N PHE A 111 8.31 -2.76 3.78
CA PHE A 111 7.61 -3.45 2.71
C PHE A 111 8.46 -3.52 1.44
N ASP A 112 8.64 -4.72 0.88
CA ASP A 112 9.23 -4.98 -0.42
C ASP A 112 8.33 -5.89 -1.25
N PHE A 113 8.51 -5.91 -2.57
CA PHE A 113 7.81 -6.86 -3.42
C PHE A 113 8.32 -8.28 -3.14
N LYS A 114 7.39 -9.23 -3.02
CA LYS A 114 7.73 -10.65 -2.84
C LYS A 114 7.58 -11.36 -4.18
N ASP A 115 8.70 -11.50 -4.90
CA ASP A 115 8.78 -12.32 -6.11
C ASP A 115 8.76 -13.80 -5.72
N GLY A 116 7.56 -14.34 -5.63
CA GLY A 116 7.32 -15.74 -5.23
C GLY A 116 7.35 -16.73 -6.39
N VAL A 117 7.31 -16.25 -7.64
CA VAL A 117 7.11 -17.09 -8.81
C VAL A 117 7.80 -16.49 -10.04
N ASN A 118 8.61 -17.28 -10.73
CA ASN A 118 9.21 -16.88 -12.00
C ASN A 118 8.52 -17.63 -13.15
N LYS A 119 7.42 -17.08 -13.65
CA LYS A 119 6.66 -17.62 -14.78
C LYS A 119 6.44 -16.57 -15.86
N GLU A 120 6.18 -17.03 -17.07
CA GLU A 120 5.85 -16.14 -18.20
C GLU A 120 4.56 -15.35 -17.95
N ALA A 121 3.56 -15.97 -17.27
CA ALA A 121 2.32 -15.32 -16.84
C ALA A 121 2.05 -15.68 -15.37
N GLU A 122 2.02 -14.66 -14.53
CA GLU A 122 1.82 -14.75 -13.07
C GLU A 122 0.44 -14.28 -12.65
N TYR A 123 -0.22 -13.54 -13.54
CA TYR A 123 -1.54 -12.95 -13.34
C TYR A 123 -2.49 -13.43 -14.43
N GLU A 124 -3.73 -13.72 -14.07
CA GLU A 124 -4.80 -14.02 -14.99
C GLU A 124 -5.97 -13.06 -14.79
N TYR A 125 -6.76 -12.86 -15.84
CA TYR A 125 -7.86 -11.90 -15.87
C TYR A 125 -9.10 -12.52 -16.51
N ASP A 126 -10.28 -12.05 -16.10
CA ASP A 126 -11.54 -12.36 -16.76
C ASP A 126 -11.77 -11.48 -18.02
N GLU A 127 -12.90 -11.70 -18.70
CA GLU A 127 -13.28 -10.92 -19.89
C GLU A 127 -13.57 -9.45 -19.59
N ASN A 128 -13.87 -9.11 -18.33
CA ASN A 128 -14.08 -7.73 -17.88
C ASN A 128 -12.77 -7.02 -17.51
N GLY A 129 -11.63 -7.75 -17.52
CA GLY A 129 -10.33 -7.24 -17.12
C GLY A 129 -10.07 -7.31 -15.62
N ASN A 130 -10.92 -7.96 -14.84
CA ASN A 130 -10.68 -8.18 -13.42
C ASN A 130 -9.63 -9.27 -13.23
N MET A 131 -8.69 -9.08 -12.30
CA MET A 131 -7.65 -10.06 -11.98
C MET A 131 -8.27 -11.27 -11.29
N THR A 132 -8.12 -12.46 -11.88
CA THR A 132 -8.65 -13.72 -11.32
C THR A 132 -7.59 -14.55 -10.61
N LYS A 133 -6.29 -14.27 -10.83
CA LYS A 133 -5.18 -14.98 -10.22
C LYS A 133 -3.99 -14.05 -9.98
N ASP A 134 -3.27 -14.26 -8.87
CA ASP A 134 -2.00 -13.61 -8.53
C ASP A 134 -1.08 -14.65 -7.86
N LEU A 135 -0.14 -15.18 -8.62
CA LEU A 135 0.73 -16.25 -8.14
C LEU A 135 1.76 -15.75 -7.13
N ASN A 136 2.19 -14.49 -7.21
CA ASN A 136 3.13 -13.91 -6.25
C ASN A 136 2.51 -13.79 -4.85
N LYS A 137 1.21 -13.52 -4.79
CA LYS A 137 0.44 -13.53 -3.53
C LYS A 137 -0.14 -14.90 -3.18
N LYS A 138 0.18 -15.95 -3.98
CA LYS A 138 -0.39 -17.30 -3.83
C LYS A 138 -1.92 -17.32 -3.91
N ILE A 139 -2.51 -16.41 -4.68
CA ILE A 139 -3.94 -16.35 -4.95
C ILE A 139 -4.22 -17.23 -6.16
N LEU A 140 -5.02 -18.29 -5.96
CA LEU A 140 -5.40 -19.22 -7.00
C LEU A 140 -6.64 -18.78 -7.76
N ASN A 141 -7.57 -18.12 -7.09
CA ASN A 141 -8.83 -17.71 -7.68
C ASN A 141 -9.40 -16.46 -6.98
N ILE A 142 -9.84 -15.49 -7.78
CA ILE A 142 -10.65 -14.35 -7.33
C ILE A 142 -11.97 -14.41 -8.10
N GLN A 143 -13.07 -14.48 -7.37
CA GLN A 143 -14.42 -14.38 -7.91
C GLN A 143 -14.98 -12.98 -7.71
N TYR A 144 -15.77 -12.54 -8.66
CA TYR A 144 -16.39 -11.22 -8.63
C TYR A 144 -17.91 -11.31 -8.62
N ASN A 145 -18.58 -10.33 -8.05
CA ASN A 145 -20.03 -10.21 -8.12
C ASN A 145 -20.46 -9.42 -9.38
N CYS A 146 -21.77 -9.22 -9.56
CA CYS A 146 -22.33 -8.47 -10.70
C CYS A 146 -21.92 -6.97 -10.74
N LEU A 147 -21.34 -6.42 -9.66
CA LEU A 147 -20.80 -5.07 -9.60
C LEU A 147 -19.29 -5.02 -9.89
N ASN A 148 -18.68 -6.12 -10.35
CA ASN A 148 -17.23 -6.28 -10.50
C ASN A 148 -16.44 -6.06 -9.20
N LEU A 149 -17.04 -6.33 -8.04
CA LEU A 149 -16.37 -6.30 -6.75
C LEU A 149 -15.93 -7.71 -6.35
N PRO A 150 -14.71 -7.91 -5.81
CA PRO A 150 -14.27 -9.23 -5.35
C PRO A 150 -15.22 -9.79 -4.31
N SER A 151 -15.79 -10.97 -4.55
CA SER A 151 -16.70 -11.65 -3.64
C SER A 151 -16.03 -12.77 -2.85
N ARG A 152 -15.00 -13.40 -3.46
CA ARG A 152 -14.25 -14.51 -2.84
C ARG A 152 -12.83 -14.57 -3.38
N ILE A 153 -11.86 -14.77 -2.48
CA ILE A 153 -10.45 -14.97 -2.80
C ILE A 153 -10.01 -16.30 -2.17
N GLU A 154 -9.38 -17.14 -2.97
CA GLU A 154 -8.88 -18.45 -2.56
C GLU A 154 -7.36 -18.49 -2.71
N PHE A 155 -6.66 -18.89 -1.64
CA PHE A 155 -5.21 -18.99 -1.59
C PHE A 155 -4.74 -20.45 -1.74
N GLU A 156 -3.50 -20.62 -2.18
CA GLU A 156 -2.84 -21.93 -2.39
C GLU A 156 -2.85 -22.81 -1.12
N ASN A 157 -2.75 -22.20 0.05
CA ASN A 157 -2.77 -22.90 1.35
C ASN A 157 -4.18 -23.26 1.85
N GLY A 158 -5.22 -23.04 1.04
CA GLY A 158 -6.61 -23.29 1.38
C GLY A 158 -7.28 -22.21 2.21
N HIS A 159 -6.58 -21.11 2.50
CA HIS A 159 -7.21 -19.94 3.14
C HIS A 159 -8.20 -19.29 2.17
N VAL A 160 -9.24 -18.69 2.73
CA VAL A 160 -10.29 -18.03 1.95
C VAL A 160 -10.65 -16.70 2.60
N ILE A 161 -10.84 -15.68 1.76
CA ILE A 161 -11.48 -14.44 2.14
C ILE A 161 -12.76 -14.29 1.33
N SER A 162 -13.88 -13.98 1.98
CA SER A 162 -15.15 -13.69 1.31
C SER A 162 -15.66 -12.33 1.72
N TYR A 163 -16.30 -11.64 0.77
CA TYR A 163 -16.87 -10.32 0.97
C TYR A 163 -18.35 -10.32 0.64
N LEU A 164 -19.12 -9.59 1.43
CA LEU A 164 -20.52 -9.28 1.18
C LEU A 164 -20.67 -7.79 0.99
N TYR A 165 -21.40 -7.38 -0.04
CA TYR A 165 -21.71 -5.99 -0.34
C TYR A 165 -23.21 -5.81 -0.44
N ASP A 166 -23.66 -4.57 -0.24
CA ASP A 166 -25.02 -4.17 -0.61
C ASP A 166 -25.12 -3.86 -2.11
N ALA A 167 -26.30 -3.39 -2.53
CA ALA A 167 -26.56 -3.06 -3.94
C ALA A 167 -25.78 -1.85 -4.44
N ASP A 168 -25.31 -0.97 -3.56
CA ASP A 168 -24.54 0.22 -3.86
C ASP A 168 -23.02 -0.06 -3.82
N GLY A 169 -22.62 -1.32 -3.55
CA GLY A 169 -21.22 -1.74 -3.47
C GLY A 169 -20.54 -1.43 -2.12
N ILE A 170 -21.32 -1.06 -1.10
CA ILE A 170 -20.79 -0.84 0.24
C ILE A 170 -20.53 -2.20 0.89
N LYS A 171 -19.31 -2.38 1.42
CA LYS A 171 -18.91 -3.64 2.07
C LYS A 171 -19.65 -3.78 3.41
N LEU A 172 -20.39 -4.87 3.55
CA LEU A 172 -21.16 -5.20 4.76
C LEU A 172 -20.46 -6.24 5.64
N ARG A 173 -19.70 -7.17 5.03
CA ARG A 173 -19.01 -8.23 5.76
C ARG A 173 -17.74 -8.67 5.07
N THR A 174 -16.74 -9.00 5.88
CA THR A 174 -15.57 -9.79 5.48
C THR A 174 -15.53 -11.06 6.33
N THR A 175 -15.31 -12.21 5.68
CA THR A 175 -15.11 -13.50 6.36
C THR A 175 -13.73 -14.02 5.99
N HIS A 176 -12.88 -14.26 6.98
CA HIS A 176 -11.57 -14.89 6.84
C HIS A 176 -11.66 -16.33 7.35
N ILE A 177 -11.20 -17.29 6.52
CA ILE A 177 -11.08 -18.70 6.88
C ILE A 177 -9.61 -19.07 6.78
N ILE A 178 -9.00 -19.39 7.93
CA ILE A 178 -7.57 -19.75 8.06
C ILE A 178 -7.50 -21.11 8.74
N GLY A 179 -7.28 -22.17 7.95
CA GLY A 179 -7.38 -23.53 8.45
C GLY A 179 -8.80 -23.85 8.95
N SER A 180 -8.94 -24.12 10.26
CA SER A 180 -10.22 -24.35 10.94
C SER A 180 -10.85 -23.07 11.50
N ASP A 181 -10.09 -21.99 11.56
CA ASP A 181 -10.53 -20.77 12.23
C ASP A 181 -11.28 -19.86 11.27
N THR A 182 -12.39 -19.32 11.72
CA THR A 182 -13.20 -18.38 10.96
C THR A 182 -13.35 -17.08 11.76
N THR A 183 -12.97 -15.98 11.14
CA THR A 183 -13.19 -14.63 11.68
C THR A 183 -14.16 -13.89 10.79
N VAL A 184 -15.20 -13.33 11.38
CA VAL A 184 -16.21 -12.54 10.67
C VAL A 184 -16.13 -11.10 11.16
N THR A 185 -15.95 -10.17 10.21
CA THR A 185 -16.02 -8.72 10.48
C THR A 185 -17.24 -8.15 9.79
N ASP A 186 -18.17 -7.57 10.57
CA ASP A 186 -19.36 -6.88 10.06
C ASP A 186 -19.17 -5.36 10.15
N TYR A 187 -19.56 -4.66 9.09
CA TYR A 187 -19.49 -3.20 8.96
C TYR A 187 -20.91 -2.63 9.01
N CYS A 188 -21.30 -2.11 10.15
CA CYS A 188 -22.65 -1.57 10.40
C CYS A 188 -22.60 -0.04 10.53
N GLY A 189 -22.51 0.66 9.40
CA GLY A 189 -22.29 2.10 9.39
C GLY A 189 -20.90 2.43 9.94
N ASN A 190 -20.85 3.13 11.07
CA ASN A 190 -19.62 3.48 11.74
C ASN A 190 -19.20 2.51 12.87
N VAL A 191 -19.95 1.42 13.10
CA VAL A 191 -19.60 0.40 14.09
C VAL A 191 -19.07 -0.84 13.40
N ILE A 192 -17.91 -1.31 13.86
CA ILE A 192 -17.27 -2.56 13.38
C ILE A 192 -17.47 -3.63 14.45
N TYR A 193 -17.95 -4.79 14.00
CA TYR A 193 -18.10 -5.99 14.81
C TYR A 193 -17.10 -7.04 14.41
N GLU A 194 -16.54 -7.76 15.35
CA GLU A 194 -15.79 -9.00 15.14
C GLU A 194 -16.51 -10.17 15.80
N ASN A 195 -16.85 -11.20 15.00
CA ASN A 195 -17.58 -12.39 15.47
C ASN A 195 -18.85 -12.03 16.25
N GLY A 196 -19.56 -10.97 15.82
CA GLY A 196 -20.78 -10.49 16.46
C GLY A 196 -20.58 -9.60 17.68
N ILE A 197 -19.35 -9.30 18.08
CA ILE A 197 -19.01 -8.42 19.19
C ILE A 197 -18.61 -7.05 18.63
N PRO A 198 -19.22 -5.93 19.07
CA PRO A 198 -18.80 -4.60 18.63
C PRO A 198 -17.42 -4.27 19.19
N VAL A 199 -16.45 -3.98 18.31
CA VAL A 199 -15.06 -3.76 18.67
C VAL A 199 -14.61 -2.32 18.49
N LYS A 200 -15.10 -1.63 17.45
CA LYS A 200 -14.71 -0.25 17.14
C LYS A 200 -15.90 0.60 16.74
N LEU A 201 -15.88 1.85 17.17
CA LEU A 201 -16.74 2.92 16.67
C LEU A 201 -15.87 3.91 15.90
N LEU A 202 -16.09 4.03 14.59
CA LEU A 202 -15.40 5.01 13.74
C LEU A 202 -15.97 6.41 13.97
N THR A 203 -15.09 7.41 13.98
CA THR A 203 -15.42 8.83 14.10
C THR A 203 -14.74 9.61 12.98
N GLU A 204 -15.10 10.87 12.78
CA GLU A 204 -14.44 11.73 11.79
C GLU A 204 -12.94 11.93 12.08
N ALA A 205 -12.55 11.89 13.36
CA ALA A 205 -11.19 12.17 13.79
C ALA A 205 -10.36 10.90 14.12
N GLY A 206 -10.94 9.70 13.99
CA GLY A 206 -10.27 8.45 14.37
C GLY A 206 -11.27 7.34 14.73
N TYR A 207 -11.07 6.67 15.86
CA TYR A 207 -11.96 5.62 16.34
C TYR A 207 -11.95 5.48 17.88
N VAL A 208 -12.95 4.77 18.39
CA VAL A 208 -13.03 4.35 19.79
C VAL A 208 -12.95 2.84 19.84
N THR A 209 -12.06 2.29 20.66
CA THR A 209 -12.07 0.86 21.03
C THR A 209 -13.16 0.63 22.06
N LEU A 210 -14.15 -0.22 21.74
CA LEU A 210 -15.34 -0.38 22.58
C LEU A 210 -15.10 -1.24 23.82
N ALA A 211 -14.06 -2.08 23.81
CA ALA A 211 -13.71 -2.93 24.95
C ALA A 211 -13.27 -2.14 26.20
N ASP A 212 -12.58 -1.02 25.99
CA ASP A 212 -12.03 -0.18 27.06
C ASP A 212 -12.43 1.29 26.97
N SER A 213 -13.25 1.63 25.97
CA SER A 213 -13.74 2.99 25.69
C SER A 213 -12.63 4.01 25.45
N LYS A 214 -11.51 3.58 24.89
CA LYS A 214 -10.39 4.45 24.56
C LYS A 214 -10.56 5.11 23.20
N TYR A 215 -10.24 6.39 23.14
CA TYR A 215 -10.24 7.19 21.93
C TYR A 215 -8.85 7.18 21.28
N HIS A 216 -8.84 7.00 19.95
CA HIS A 216 -7.66 7.03 19.10
C HIS A 216 -7.88 8.07 18.01
N TYR A 217 -6.92 8.98 17.82
CA TYR A 217 -7.07 10.08 16.88
C TYR A 217 -6.06 9.96 15.74
N PHE A 218 -6.53 10.23 14.52
CA PHE A 218 -5.71 10.24 13.32
C PHE A 218 -5.15 11.64 13.08
N VAL A 219 -3.85 11.74 12.92
CA VAL A 219 -3.19 12.91 12.37
C VAL A 219 -2.88 12.59 10.90
N GLN A 220 -3.65 13.18 10.01
CA GLN A 220 -3.61 12.89 8.59
C GLN A 220 -2.82 13.95 7.82
N ASP A 221 -2.24 13.55 6.68
CA ASP A 221 -1.69 14.47 5.70
C ASP A 221 -2.80 15.02 4.78
N HIS A 222 -2.42 15.88 3.84
CA HIS A 222 -3.34 16.53 2.88
C HIS A 222 -4.01 15.54 1.90
N LEU A 223 -3.56 14.30 1.82
CA LEU A 223 -4.15 13.23 1.02
C LEU A 223 -5.04 12.30 1.85
N GLY A 224 -5.17 12.54 3.17
CA GLY A 224 -5.93 11.70 4.08
C GLY A 224 -5.16 10.48 4.62
N ASN A 225 -3.86 10.36 4.36
CA ASN A 225 -3.07 9.27 4.93
C ASN A 225 -2.83 9.48 6.42
N ASN A 226 -3.06 8.46 7.23
CA ASN A 226 -2.79 8.49 8.67
C ASN A 226 -1.28 8.51 8.90
N ARG A 227 -0.73 9.67 9.26
CA ARG A 227 0.70 9.85 9.54
C ARG A 227 1.06 9.47 10.96
N VAL A 228 0.17 9.77 11.90
CA VAL A 228 0.33 9.43 13.31
C VAL A 228 -1.03 9.03 13.87
N VAL A 229 -1.05 8.03 14.73
CA VAL A 229 -2.19 7.71 15.58
C VAL A 229 -1.80 8.03 17.02
N VAL A 230 -2.64 8.77 17.72
CA VAL A 230 -2.43 9.13 19.12
C VAL A 230 -3.59 8.67 19.99
N ASP A 231 -3.31 8.30 21.23
CA ASP A 231 -4.35 8.01 22.21
C ASP A 231 -5.02 9.28 22.76
N GLN A 232 -6.04 9.13 23.58
CA GLN A 232 -6.77 10.23 24.22
C GLN A 232 -5.90 11.10 25.16
N SER A 233 -4.72 10.62 25.57
CA SER A 233 -3.77 11.33 26.40
C SER A 233 -2.69 12.06 25.58
N GLY A 234 -2.71 11.90 24.25
CA GLY A 234 -1.73 12.46 23.31
C GLY A 234 -0.48 11.62 23.16
N ASN A 235 -0.45 10.39 23.71
CA ASN A 235 0.68 9.48 23.46
C ASN A 235 0.63 8.94 22.04
N VAL A 236 1.79 8.89 21.38
CA VAL A 236 1.93 8.33 20.04
C VAL A 236 1.82 6.80 20.12
N GLU A 237 0.85 6.22 19.40
CA GLU A 237 0.65 4.77 19.30
C GLU A 237 1.24 4.21 18.01
N GLU A 238 1.19 4.99 16.92
CA GLU A 238 1.65 4.57 15.60
C GLU A 238 2.18 5.75 14.81
N VAL A 239 3.28 5.54 14.07
CA VAL A 239 3.84 6.50 13.11
C VAL A 239 4.01 5.83 11.76
N ASN A 240 3.40 6.40 10.74
CA ASN A 240 3.41 5.87 9.37
C ASN A 240 4.23 6.76 8.43
N HIS A 241 5.16 6.13 7.73
CA HIS A 241 5.90 6.72 6.64
C HIS A 241 5.52 6.02 5.34
N TYR A 242 5.16 6.80 4.33
CA TYR A 242 4.74 6.29 3.03
C TYR A 242 5.78 6.59 1.97
N TYR A 243 6.02 5.63 1.08
CA TYR A 243 6.63 5.90 -0.20
C TYR A 243 5.70 6.77 -1.05
N TYR A 244 6.26 7.54 -1.97
CA TYR A 244 5.45 8.43 -2.81
C TYR A 244 4.63 7.67 -3.87
N PHE A 245 5.21 6.65 -4.48
CA PHE A 245 4.43 5.70 -5.25
C PHE A 245 3.79 4.71 -4.29
N PRO A 246 2.50 4.77 -4.08
CA PRO A 246 1.81 3.58 -3.68
C PRO A 246 1.86 2.66 -4.91
N ILE A 247 2.81 1.73 -4.96
CA ILE A 247 2.44 0.45 -5.53
C ILE A 247 1.28 0.08 -4.63
N SER A 248 0.06 0.27 -5.15
CA SER A 248 -1.15 -0.06 -4.42
C SER A 248 -1.14 -1.57 -4.26
N MET A 249 -0.45 -2.00 -3.24
CA MET A 249 -0.75 -3.26 -2.66
C MET A 249 -2.03 -3.01 -1.90
N PRO A 250 -3.09 -3.74 -2.17
CA PRO A 250 -4.25 -3.69 -1.32
C PRO A 250 -3.75 -3.94 0.09
N GLY A 251 -3.66 -2.85 0.86
CA GLY A 251 -3.26 -2.91 2.25
C GLY A 251 -4.30 -3.73 2.97
N PHE A 252 -3.84 -4.74 3.65
CA PHE A 252 -4.59 -5.29 4.76
C PHE A 252 -4.59 -4.21 5.86
N GLN A 253 -5.69 -3.52 6.00
CA GLN A 253 -6.16 -2.92 7.24
C GLN A 253 -7.32 -3.74 7.76
#